data_327bebb5755c0ef25c43d375bdb1e81f
#
_entry.id   327bebb5755c0ef25c43d375bdb1e81f
#
_cell.length_a   1.000
_cell.length_b   1.000
_cell.length_c   1.000
_cell.angle_alpha   90.00
_cell.angle_beta   90.00
_cell.angle_gamma   90.00
#
_symmetry.space_group_name_H-M   'P 1'
#
loop_
_entity.id
_entity.type
_entity.pdbx_description
1 polymer ?
#
loop_
_entity_poly.entity_id
_entity_poly.type
_entity_poly.pdbx_seq_one_letter_code
_entity_poly.pdbx_strand_id
1 'polypeptide(L)'
;MIHELHNNPELTGQVRLIENITYAAVAGCPLKMQILAPWTQRYPKQYHTDPRPLIVFVQGSSWRTGRMGEEIPQLVQFVKHGYVVATVQHRSAIDGFTFPAFLKDVKTAIRFLRHKATKYAIDPHRVAIWGTSSGANAAMLVGLTGDDPRYKSHLYAHESDRVDAVVSCFAPMDVPDTFKASAKVPGNKLLQFCLFGMDTSKWPAEMAAMSPLDVAEPGQDYPPFLLMHGDADQVVPYHEMVDMYNKLDKDGYDVEAYRVKGANHERDFWSQQVYDIVLDYLNQKVK
;
A
#
# COMPACT_ATOMS: atom_id res chain seq x y z
N MET A 1 -18.08 -4.15 46.22
CA MET A 1 -18.47 -5.40 45.51
C MET A 1 -17.31 -5.78 44.61
N ILE A 2 -16.86 -7.03 44.62
CA ILE A 2 -15.80 -7.55 43.76
C ILE A 2 -16.49 -8.41 42.68
N HIS A 3 -16.20 -8.14 41.40
CA HIS A 3 -16.68 -8.91 40.28
C HIS A 3 -15.58 -9.81 39.75
N GLU A 4 -15.88 -11.04 39.42
CA GLU A 4 -14.93 -12.00 38.85
C GLU A 4 -15.02 -11.97 37.33
N LEU A 5 -13.88 -12.02 36.64
CA LEU A 5 -13.76 -12.14 35.19
C LEU A 5 -12.84 -13.32 34.89
N HIS A 6 -13.10 -13.99 33.78
CA HIS A 6 -12.18 -15.01 33.27
C HIS A 6 -10.93 -14.36 32.67
N ASN A 7 -9.77 -15.01 32.87
CA ASN A 7 -8.54 -14.62 32.19
C ASN A 7 -8.62 -14.91 30.68
N ASN A 8 -7.66 -14.34 29.93
CA ASN A 8 -7.52 -14.52 28.48
C ASN A 8 -6.19 -15.26 28.19
N PRO A 9 -6.12 -16.59 28.38
CA PRO A 9 -4.88 -17.35 28.22
C PRO A 9 -4.40 -17.38 26.77
N GLU A 10 -5.31 -17.32 25.80
CA GLU A 10 -5.03 -17.34 24.37
C GLU A 10 -4.67 -15.95 23.79
N LEU A 11 -4.68 -14.91 24.63
CA LEU A 11 -4.43 -13.53 24.24
C LEU A 11 -5.33 -13.02 23.08
N THR A 12 -6.53 -13.59 22.92
CA THR A 12 -7.47 -13.24 21.87
C THR A 12 -7.75 -11.74 21.88
N GLY A 13 -7.66 -11.10 20.72
CA GLY A 13 -7.87 -9.67 20.54
C GLY A 13 -6.67 -8.79 20.95
N GLN A 14 -5.58 -9.37 21.45
CA GLN A 14 -4.35 -8.64 21.72
C GLN A 14 -3.53 -8.48 20.45
N VAL A 15 -2.94 -7.29 20.27
CA VAL A 15 -2.09 -6.94 19.11
C VAL A 15 -0.73 -6.47 19.62
N ARG A 16 0.33 -6.92 18.99
CA ARG A 16 1.69 -6.42 19.22
C ARG A 16 2.18 -5.60 18.03
N LEU A 17 2.96 -4.58 18.32
CA LEU A 17 3.72 -3.80 17.35
C LEU A 17 5.19 -4.21 17.41
N ILE A 18 5.77 -4.50 16.26
CA ILE A 18 7.20 -4.77 16.08
C ILE A 18 7.77 -3.61 15.26
N GLU A 19 8.55 -2.78 15.93
CA GLU A 19 9.06 -1.53 15.35
C GLU A 19 10.47 -1.66 14.79
N ASN A 20 10.88 -0.67 14.00
CA ASN A 20 12.27 -0.47 13.56
C ASN A 20 12.88 -1.65 12.78
N ILE A 21 12.06 -2.41 12.06
CA ILE A 21 12.56 -3.48 11.22
C ILE A 21 13.20 -2.86 9.98
N THR A 22 14.50 -3.06 9.80
CA THR A 22 15.19 -2.68 8.57
C THR A 22 15.01 -3.80 7.55
N TYR A 23 14.28 -3.53 6.45
CA TYR A 23 14.05 -4.51 5.39
C TYR A 23 15.07 -4.41 4.25
N ALA A 24 15.68 -3.24 4.08
CA ALA A 24 16.73 -2.98 3.09
C ALA A 24 17.62 -1.81 3.52
N ALA A 25 18.80 -1.71 2.93
CA ALA A 25 19.64 -0.52 2.95
C ALA A 25 20.06 -0.24 1.51
N VAL A 26 19.61 0.89 0.97
CA VAL A 26 19.85 1.27 -0.44
C VAL A 26 20.45 2.66 -0.49
N ALA A 27 21.59 2.80 -1.20
CA ALA A 27 22.32 4.06 -1.29
C ALA A 27 22.62 4.72 0.08
N GLY A 28 22.95 3.90 1.08
CA GLY A 28 23.21 4.36 2.45
C GLY A 28 21.97 4.69 3.29
N CYS A 29 20.77 4.60 2.71
CA CYS A 29 19.52 4.85 3.41
C CYS A 29 18.94 3.52 3.96
N PRO A 30 18.79 3.37 5.28
CA PRO A 30 18.05 2.24 5.85
C PRO A 30 16.56 2.42 5.60
N LEU A 31 15.94 1.44 4.95
CA LEU A 31 14.50 1.40 4.71
C LEU A 31 13.84 0.56 5.80
N LYS A 32 12.86 1.14 6.45
CA LYS A 32 12.23 0.57 7.64
C LYS A 32 10.77 0.20 7.41
N MET A 33 10.31 -0.73 8.22
CA MET A 33 8.89 -1.08 8.36
C MET A 33 8.53 -1.32 9.81
N GLN A 34 7.23 -1.34 10.09
CA GLN A 34 6.65 -1.78 11.34
C GLN A 34 5.67 -2.92 11.04
N ILE A 35 5.57 -3.90 11.92
CA ILE A 35 4.63 -5.02 11.77
C ILE A 35 3.69 -5.06 12.96
N LEU A 36 2.39 -5.02 12.67
CA LEU A 36 1.33 -5.33 13.61
C LEU A 36 0.93 -6.79 13.42
N ALA A 37 0.95 -7.55 14.48
CA ALA A 37 0.59 -8.96 14.46
C ALA A 37 -0.27 -9.34 15.65
N PRO A 38 -1.14 -10.36 15.55
CA PRO A 38 -1.82 -10.90 16.71
C PRO A 38 -0.82 -11.35 17.77
N TRP A 39 -1.11 -11.06 19.01
CA TRP A 39 -0.29 -11.53 20.11
C TRP A 39 -0.83 -12.86 20.57
N THR A 40 -0.25 -13.96 20.08
CA THR A 40 -0.79 -15.29 20.26
C THR A 40 -0.08 -16.11 21.33
N GLN A 41 0.99 -15.57 22.01
CA GLN A 41 1.77 -16.38 22.98
C GLN A 41 2.41 -15.58 24.10
N ARG A 42 2.40 -16.21 25.26
CA ARG A 42 3.02 -15.72 26.50
C ARG A 42 4.53 -16.00 26.57
N TYR A 43 5.06 -16.99 25.83
CA TYR A 43 6.47 -17.44 25.90
C TYR A 43 7.04 -17.78 24.52
N PRO A 44 8.34 -17.42 24.25
CA PRO A 44 8.96 -17.58 22.94
C PRO A 44 9.15 -19.03 22.45
N LYS A 45 9.01 -20.03 23.30
CA LYS A 45 9.34 -21.43 22.96
C LYS A 45 8.18 -22.26 22.39
N GLN A 46 6.98 -21.71 22.25
CA GLN A 46 5.79 -22.44 21.79
C GLN A 46 5.15 -21.79 20.56
N TYR A 47 5.94 -21.21 19.66
CA TYR A 47 5.43 -20.57 18.45
C TYR A 47 4.96 -21.61 17.43
N HIS A 48 3.74 -22.07 17.56
CA HIS A 48 2.93 -22.57 16.45
C HIS A 48 1.83 -21.55 16.20
N THR A 49 2.18 -20.48 15.51
CA THR A 49 1.18 -19.56 14.99
C THR A 49 0.89 -19.98 13.58
N ASP A 50 -0.36 -20.31 13.29
CA ASP A 50 -0.79 -20.55 11.92
C ASP A 50 -0.44 -19.34 11.05
N PRO A 51 0.12 -19.56 9.85
CA PRO A 51 0.44 -18.48 8.93
C PRO A 51 -0.82 -17.67 8.60
N ARG A 52 -0.70 -16.35 8.62
CA ARG A 52 -1.82 -15.41 8.45
C ARG A 52 -1.65 -14.60 7.19
N PRO A 53 -2.75 -14.21 6.52
CA PRO A 53 -2.69 -13.30 5.38
C PRO A 53 -2.02 -11.99 5.79
N LEU A 54 -1.28 -11.42 4.85
CA LEU A 54 -0.52 -10.18 5.00
C LEU A 54 -1.21 -9.03 4.29
N ILE A 55 -1.27 -7.89 4.96
CA ILE A 55 -1.55 -6.58 4.34
C ILE A 55 -0.25 -5.76 4.38
N VAL A 56 0.26 -5.37 3.22
CA VAL A 56 1.33 -4.38 3.10
C VAL A 56 0.69 -3.01 2.92
N PHE A 57 0.81 -2.15 3.93
CA PHE A 57 0.21 -0.82 3.90
C PHE A 57 1.25 0.24 3.54
N VAL A 58 0.93 1.08 2.55
CA VAL A 58 1.78 2.17 2.06
C VAL A 58 1.06 3.50 2.31
N GLN A 59 1.59 4.27 3.25
CA GLN A 59 1.07 5.58 3.64
C GLN A 59 1.21 6.61 2.52
N GLY A 60 0.18 7.43 2.32
CA GLY A 60 0.22 8.63 1.50
C GLY A 60 1.24 9.65 2.05
N SER A 61 2.04 10.24 1.17
CA SER A 61 3.11 11.15 1.58
C SER A 61 3.53 12.11 0.49
N SER A 62 2.80 12.19 -0.62
CA SER A 62 3.26 12.87 -1.86
C SER A 62 4.64 12.35 -2.30
N TRP A 63 4.84 11.04 -2.26
CA TRP A 63 6.10 10.33 -2.56
C TRP A 63 7.31 10.79 -1.73
N ARG A 64 7.03 11.39 -0.55
CA ARG A 64 8.04 11.72 0.48
C ARG A 64 8.13 10.58 1.49
N THR A 65 8.91 10.77 2.54
CA THR A 65 8.94 9.82 3.65
C THR A 65 7.59 9.76 4.36
N GLY A 66 6.91 8.63 4.27
CA GLY A 66 5.63 8.39 4.94
C GLY A 66 5.78 8.25 6.47
N ARG A 67 4.74 8.62 7.19
CA ARG A 67 4.65 8.46 8.65
C ARG A 67 4.05 7.10 8.99
N MET A 68 4.87 6.07 9.05
CA MET A 68 4.44 4.68 9.26
C MET A 68 3.53 4.46 10.49
N GLY A 69 3.55 5.37 11.45
CA GLY A 69 2.76 5.27 12.69
C GLY A 69 1.38 5.90 12.62
N GLU A 70 1.08 6.69 11.59
CA GLU A 70 -0.13 7.53 11.55
C GLU A 70 -1.40 6.69 11.52
N GLU A 71 -1.44 5.63 10.72
CA GLU A 71 -2.61 4.76 10.54
C GLU A 71 -2.63 3.53 11.46
N ILE A 72 -1.64 3.37 12.35
CA ILE A 72 -1.59 2.21 13.26
C ILE A 72 -2.88 2.02 14.06
N PRO A 73 -3.51 3.06 14.65
CA PRO A 73 -4.75 2.88 15.41
C PRO A 73 -5.87 2.22 14.58
N GLN A 74 -6.00 2.62 13.31
CA GLN A 74 -7.00 2.10 12.39
C GLN A 74 -6.65 0.71 11.87
N LEU A 75 -5.37 0.44 11.63
CA LEU A 75 -4.90 -0.85 11.13
C LEU A 75 -5.01 -1.99 12.17
N VAL A 76 -5.05 -1.67 13.46
CA VAL A 76 -5.22 -2.66 14.54
C VAL A 76 -6.48 -3.51 14.36
N GLN A 77 -7.56 -2.96 13.82
CA GLN A 77 -8.80 -3.72 13.60
C GLN A 77 -8.58 -4.90 12.61
N PHE A 78 -7.78 -4.71 11.56
CA PHE A 78 -7.47 -5.79 10.60
C PHE A 78 -6.67 -6.91 11.26
N VAL A 79 -5.76 -6.56 12.16
CA VAL A 79 -5.01 -7.56 12.94
C VAL A 79 -5.93 -8.36 13.86
N LYS A 80 -6.91 -7.71 14.50
CA LYS A 80 -7.93 -8.40 15.31
C LYS A 80 -8.80 -9.35 14.49
N HIS A 81 -8.95 -9.09 13.18
CA HIS A 81 -9.63 -9.97 12.23
C HIS A 81 -8.70 -11.02 11.59
N GLY A 82 -7.48 -11.15 12.09
CA GLY A 82 -6.60 -12.28 11.76
C GLY A 82 -5.54 -11.99 10.69
N TYR A 83 -5.34 -10.76 10.30
CA TYR A 83 -4.24 -10.37 9.42
C TYR A 83 -2.94 -10.07 10.17
N VAL A 84 -1.82 -10.17 9.47
CA VAL A 84 -0.60 -9.44 9.80
C VAL A 84 -0.58 -8.19 8.93
N VAL A 85 -0.26 -7.03 9.51
CA VAL A 85 -0.19 -5.76 8.76
C VAL A 85 1.22 -5.20 8.86
N ALA A 86 1.84 -4.89 7.73
CA ALA A 86 3.14 -4.24 7.66
C ALA A 86 3.00 -2.83 7.09
N THR A 87 3.33 -1.79 7.87
CA THR A 87 3.46 -0.42 7.35
C THR A 87 4.89 -0.22 6.86
N VAL A 88 5.06 0.23 5.61
CA VAL A 88 6.37 0.28 4.97
C VAL A 88 6.77 1.70 4.59
N GLN A 89 8.04 2.00 4.81
CA GLN A 89 8.69 3.22 4.36
C GLN A 89 9.36 2.97 3.01
N HIS A 90 9.41 3.98 2.16
CA HIS A 90 10.18 4.00 0.92
C HIS A 90 11.07 5.23 0.87
N ARG A 91 12.04 5.27 -0.04
CA ARG A 91 12.87 6.45 -0.27
C ARG A 91 12.03 7.61 -0.76
N SER A 92 12.36 8.78 -0.26
CA SER A 92 11.66 10.03 -0.52
C SER A 92 12.19 10.72 -1.78
N ALA A 93 11.28 11.19 -2.64
CA ALA A 93 11.64 11.95 -3.83
C ALA A 93 12.41 13.24 -3.48
N ILE A 94 12.04 13.94 -2.39
CA ILE A 94 12.72 15.18 -1.99
C ILE A 94 14.16 14.96 -1.47
N ASP A 95 14.54 13.72 -1.18
CA ASP A 95 15.90 13.34 -0.80
C ASP A 95 16.75 12.95 -2.04
N GLY A 96 16.24 13.24 -3.26
CA GLY A 96 16.95 13.02 -4.52
C GLY A 96 16.72 11.63 -5.13
N PHE A 97 15.74 10.86 -4.64
CA PHE A 97 15.41 9.55 -5.20
C PHE A 97 14.24 9.63 -6.17
N THR A 98 14.55 9.81 -7.45
CA THR A 98 13.56 9.89 -8.53
C THR A 98 12.80 8.57 -8.73
N PHE A 99 11.64 8.63 -9.41
CA PHE A 99 10.96 7.44 -9.92
C PHE A 99 11.94 6.59 -10.77
N PRO A 100 11.93 5.25 -10.61
CA PRO A 100 11.00 4.41 -9.85
C PRO A 100 11.51 3.98 -8.44
N ALA A 101 12.28 4.82 -7.73
CA ALA A 101 12.91 4.43 -6.47
C ALA A 101 11.88 3.92 -5.42
N PHE A 102 10.81 4.68 -5.18
CA PHE A 102 9.78 4.30 -4.19
C PHE A 102 9.09 2.96 -4.55
N LEU A 103 8.82 2.73 -5.84
CA LEU A 103 8.19 1.50 -6.31
C LEU A 103 9.10 0.29 -6.08
N LYS A 104 10.41 0.42 -6.40
CA LYS A 104 11.41 -0.62 -6.13
C LYS A 104 11.53 -0.94 -4.65
N ASP A 105 11.39 0.06 -3.79
CA ASP A 105 11.46 -0.13 -2.34
C ASP A 105 10.24 -0.87 -1.82
N VAL A 106 9.01 -0.49 -2.23
CA VAL A 106 7.77 -1.17 -1.84
C VAL A 106 7.78 -2.63 -2.30
N LYS A 107 8.16 -2.89 -3.56
CA LYS A 107 8.34 -4.25 -4.08
C LYS A 107 9.38 -5.05 -3.29
N THR A 108 10.48 -4.41 -2.89
CA THR A 108 11.50 -5.04 -2.04
C THR A 108 10.97 -5.37 -0.64
N ALA A 109 10.11 -4.52 -0.07
CA ALA A 109 9.45 -4.79 1.22
C ALA A 109 8.53 -6.02 1.15
N ILE A 110 7.77 -6.19 0.07
CA ILE A 110 6.94 -7.38 -0.15
C ILE A 110 7.83 -8.64 -0.20
N ARG A 111 8.90 -8.62 -0.98
CA ARG A 111 9.84 -9.74 -1.06
C ARG A 111 10.53 -10.06 0.26
N PHE A 112 10.92 -9.03 1.04
CA PHE A 112 11.44 -9.23 2.40
C PHE A 112 10.44 -9.94 3.29
N LEU A 113 9.17 -9.53 3.27
CA LEU A 113 8.12 -10.13 4.11
C LEU A 113 7.87 -11.59 3.73
N ARG A 114 7.90 -11.95 2.44
CA ARG A 114 7.88 -13.34 1.99
C ARG A 114 9.09 -14.12 2.46
N HIS A 115 10.28 -13.58 2.28
CA HIS A 115 11.53 -14.19 2.75
C HIS A 115 11.55 -14.41 4.28
N LYS A 116 10.88 -13.57 5.03
CA LYS A 116 10.78 -13.68 6.49
C LYS A 116 9.42 -14.18 6.99
N ALA A 117 8.62 -14.79 6.12
CA ALA A 117 7.25 -15.21 6.40
C ALA A 117 7.13 -16.05 7.69
N THR A 118 7.96 -17.08 7.87
CA THR A 118 7.99 -17.90 9.08
C THR A 118 8.27 -17.08 10.34
N LYS A 119 9.18 -16.11 10.25
CA LYS A 119 9.54 -15.26 11.41
C LYS A 119 8.37 -14.44 11.92
N TYR A 120 7.51 -13.99 11.03
CA TYR A 120 6.39 -13.08 11.34
C TYR A 120 5.03 -13.77 11.29
N ALA A 121 5.00 -15.11 11.15
CA ALA A 121 3.78 -15.90 10.98
C ALA A 121 2.89 -15.38 9.82
N ILE A 122 3.53 -15.08 8.69
CA ILE A 122 2.89 -14.63 7.45
C ILE A 122 2.69 -15.84 6.55
N ASP A 123 1.53 -15.90 5.88
CA ASP A 123 1.33 -16.78 4.74
C ASP A 123 1.87 -16.08 3.47
N PRO A 124 2.95 -16.57 2.86
CA PRO A 124 3.56 -15.92 1.70
C PRO A 124 2.70 -16.00 0.43
N HIS A 125 1.63 -16.80 0.45
CA HIS A 125 0.70 -16.99 -0.67
C HIS A 125 -0.61 -16.21 -0.51
N ARG A 126 -0.74 -15.41 0.56
CA ARG A 126 -1.91 -14.57 0.83
C ARG A 126 -1.47 -13.16 1.20
N VAL A 127 -1.15 -12.36 0.19
CA VAL A 127 -0.55 -11.03 0.34
C VAL A 127 -1.38 -9.98 -0.40
N ALA A 128 -1.97 -9.06 0.34
CA ALA A 128 -2.58 -7.86 -0.21
C ALA A 128 -1.66 -6.65 -0.04
N ILE A 129 -1.83 -5.67 -0.94
CA ILE A 129 -1.29 -4.33 -0.76
C ILE A 129 -2.42 -3.33 -0.62
N TRP A 130 -2.29 -2.41 0.31
CA TRP A 130 -3.21 -1.31 0.53
C TRP A 130 -2.45 -0.01 0.61
N GLY A 131 -2.86 0.98 -0.17
CA GLY A 131 -2.24 2.30 -0.16
C GLY A 131 -3.24 3.45 -0.10
N THR A 132 -2.73 4.61 0.32
CA THR A 132 -3.47 5.88 0.35
C THR A 132 -2.72 6.93 -0.45
N SER A 133 -3.39 7.78 -1.24
CA SER A 133 -2.77 8.86 -2.01
C SER A 133 -1.57 8.37 -2.85
N SER A 134 -0.40 8.95 -2.71
CA SER A 134 0.85 8.48 -3.36
C SER A 134 1.21 7.03 -3.01
N GLY A 135 0.85 6.55 -1.81
CA GLY A 135 0.99 5.15 -1.43
C GLY A 135 0.01 4.25 -2.19
N ALA A 136 -1.19 4.75 -2.52
CA ALA A 136 -2.14 4.05 -3.37
C ALA A 136 -1.67 4.00 -4.84
N ASN A 137 -1.02 5.06 -5.34
CA ASN A 137 -0.33 5.01 -6.63
C ASN A 137 0.73 3.89 -6.65
N ALA A 138 1.54 3.79 -5.58
CA ALA A 138 2.49 2.70 -5.45
C ALA A 138 1.82 1.32 -5.40
N ALA A 139 0.69 1.19 -4.68
CA ALA A 139 -0.06 -0.06 -4.59
C ALA A 139 -0.64 -0.49 -5.95
N MET A 140 -1.20 0.44 -6.71
CA MET A 140 -1.67 0.20 -8.07
C MET A 140 -0.54 -0.27 -8.97
N LEU A 141 0.61 0.44 -8.97
CA LEU A 141 1.78 0.06 -9.76
C LEU A 141 2.34 -1.32 -9.36
N VAL A 142 2.32 -1.68 -8.07
CA VAL A 142 2.69 -3.04 -7.63
C VAL A 142 1.77 -4.08 -8.26
N GLY A 143 0.45 -3.88 -8.20
CA GLY A 143 -0.54 -4.79 -8.79
C GLY A 143 -0.38 -4.94 -10.29
N LEU A 144 -0.16 -3.83 -11.00
CA LEU A 144 -0.03 -3.78 -12.45
C LEU A 144 1.34 -4.25 -12.99
N THR A 145 2.37 -4.32 -12.14
CA THR A 145 3.74 -4.63 -12.57
C THR A 145 4.39 -5.77 -11.77
N GLY A 146 3.57 -6.73 -11.29
CA GLY A 146 4.07 -7.85 -10.51
C GLY A 146 5.22 -8.59 -11.21
N ASP A 147 6.34 -8.78 -10.48
CA ASP A 147 7.58 -9.42 -10.94
C ASP A 147 8.26 -8.80 -12.19
N ASP A 148 7.87 -7.59 -12.60
CA ASP A 148 8.50 -6.89 -13.71
C ASP A 148 9.98 -6.59 -13.38
N PRO A 149 10.93 -7.08 -14.20
CA PRO A 149 12.35 -6.91 -13.95
C PRO A 149 12.82 -5.45 -13.97
N ARG A 150 12.10 -4.55 -14.63
CA ARG A 150 12.40 -3.10 -14.64
C ARG A 150 12.35 -2.49 -13.23
N TYR A 151 11.47 -3.03 -12.38
CA TYR A 151 11.23 -2.54 -11.02
C TYR A 151 11.75 -3.49 -9.94
N LYS A 152 12.42 -4.59 -10.32
CA LYS A 152 12.99 -5.56 -9.38
C LYS A 152 14.39 -5.11 -8.91
N SER A 153 14.64 -5.09 -7.61
CA SER A 153 15.97 -4.94 -7.03
C SER A 153 16.65 -6.30 -6.86
N HIS A 154 17.96 -6.33 -6.67
CA HIS A 154 18.71 -7.57 -6.40
C HIS A 154 18.39 -8.17 -5.01
N LEU A 155 17.84 -7.39 -4.08
CA LEU A 155 17.50 -7.85 -2.74
C LEU A 155 16.30 -8.79 -2.80
N TYR A 156 16.43 -9.95 -2.16
CA TYR A 156 15.40 -11.02 -2.13
C TYR A 156 14.88 -11.38 -3.53
N ALA A 157 15.76 -11.40 -4.52
CA ALA A 157 15.40 -11.54 -5.94
C ALA A 157 14.74 -12.88 -6.29
N HIS A 158 14.88 -13.89 -5.44
CA HIS A 158 14.22 -15.21 -5.56
C HIS A 158 12.76 -15.19 -5.11
N GLU A 159 12.33 -14.16 -4.39
CA GLU A 159 10.95 -13.98 -3.98
C GLU A 159 10.16 -13.18 -5.02
N SER A 160 8.85 -13.44 -5.12
CA SER A 160 7.93 -12.66 -5.94
C SER A 160 7.48 -11.38 -5.23
N ASP A 161 7.22 -10.31 -5.98
CA ASP A 161 6.53 -9.11 -5.49
C ASP A 161 5.07 -9.00 -5.99
N ARG A 162 4.52 -10.04 -6.62
CA ARG A 162 3.09 -10.12 -6.96
C ARG A 162 2.24 -10.11 -5.69
N VAL A 163 1.04 -9.60 -5.79
CA VAL A 163 0.06 -9.55 -4.70
C VAL A 163 -1.25 -10.18 -5.13
N ASP A 164 -2.04 -10.64 -4.17
CA ASP A 164 -3.30 -11.34 -4.42
C ASP A 164 -4.52 -10.40 -4.41
N ALA A 165 -4.35 -9.17 -3.92
CA ALA A 165 -5.35 -8.11 -3.99
C ALA A 165 -4.71 -6.73 -3.82
N VAL A 166 -5.32 -5.72 -4.42
CA VAL A 166 -4.94 -4.30 -4.30
C VAL A 166 -6.10 -3.50 -3.73
N VAL A 167 -5.83 -2.72 -2.67
CA VAL A 167 -6.75 -1.69 -2.16
C VAL A 167 -6.12 -0.33 -2.40
N SER A 168 -6.85 0.54 -3.11
CA SER A 168 -6.38 1.86 -3.54
C SER A 168 -7.35 2.93 -3.09
N CYS A 169 -6.92 3.79 -2.16
CA CYS A 169 -7.72 4.92 -1.68
C CYS A 169 -7.15 6.24 -2.23
N PHE A 170 -7.98 6.96 -2.99
CA PHE A 170 -7.70 8.29 -3.57
C PHE A 170 -6.31 8.41 -4.22
N ALA A 171 -5.98 7.44 -5.08
CA ALA A 171 -4.69 7.37 -5.76
C ALA A 171 -4.62 8.31 -6.97
N PRO A 172 -3.45 8.94 -7.22
CA PRO A 172 -3.10 9.44 -8.54
C PRO A 172 -3.06 8.30 -9.56
N MET A 173 -4.01 8.30 -10.53
CA MET A 173 -4.08 7.30 -11.61
C MET A 173 -3.55 7.86 -12.94
N ASP A 174 -3.69 9.19 -13.13
CA ASP A 174 -3.11 9.99 -14.23
C ASP A 174 -2.18 11.02 -13.62
N VAL A 175 -0.89 10.75 -13.61
CA VAL A 175 0.10 11.61 -12.94
C VAL A 175 0.19 13.01 -13.57
N PRO A 176 0.19 13.19 -14.91
CA PRO A 176 0.07 14.48 -15.55
C PRO A 176 -1.15 15.28 -15.08
N ASP A 177 -2.34 14.66 -15.04
CA ASP A 177 -3.57 15.35 -14.64
C ASP A 177 -3.58 15.72 -13.16
N THR A 178 -3.14 14.80 -12.27
CA THR A 178 -2.94 15.10 -10.83
C THR A 178 -2.03 16.33 -10.64
N PHE A 179 -0.90 16.40 -11.34
CA PHE A 179 0.00 17.56 -11.22
C PHE A 179 -0.57 18.84 -11.81
N LYS A 180 -1.37 18.76 -12.85
CA LYS A 180 -2.10 19.88 -13.42
C LYS A 180 -3.19 20.38 -12.46
N ALA A 181 -3.99 19.50 -11.89
CA ALA A 181 -5.03 19.85 -10.91
C ALA A 181 -4.44 20.53 -9.66
N SER A 182 -3.30 20.04 -9.18
CA SER A 182 -2.57 20.58 -8.03
C SER A 182 -1.56 21.68 -8.38
N ALA A 183 -1.58 22.25 -9.58
CA ALA A 183 -0.58 23.23 -10.05
C ALA A 183 -0.44 24.47 -9.17
N LYS A 184 -1.50 24.86 -8.47
CA LYS A 184 -1.50 26.02 -7.54
C LYS A 184 -0.98 25.69 -6.14
N VAL A 185 -0.75 24.40 -5.84
CA VAL A 185 -0.24 23.99 -4.53
C VAL A 185 1.25 24.38 -4.44
N PRO A 186 1.66 25.10 -3.38
CA PRO A 186 3.06 25.46 -3.21
C PRO A 186 3.98 24.22 -3.22
N GLY A 187 5.08 24.29 -3.97
CA GLY A 187 6.04 23.19 -4.07
C GLY A 187 5.70 22.11 -5.11
N ASN A 188 4.53 22.17 -5.79
CA ASN A 188 4.13 21.20 -6.82
C ASN A 188 5.23 21.03 -7.91
N LYS A 189 5.72 22.13 -8.49
CA LYS A 189 6.76 22.05 -9.52
C LYS A 189 8.09 21.51 -8.98
N LEU A 190 8.45 21.86 -7.75
CA LEU A 190 9.64 21.30 -7.09
C LEU A 190 9.50 19.79 -6.91
N LEU A 191 8.32 19.31 -6.50
CA LEU A 191 8.06 17.88 -6.36
C LEU A 191 8.20 17.14 -7.70
N GLN A 192 7.77 17.72 -8.81
CA GLN A 192 7.97 17.15 -10.15
C GLN A 192 9.46 17.01 -10.46
N PHE A 193 10.29 18.03 -10.20
CA PHE A 193 11.74 17.93 -10.36
C PHE A 193 12.36 16.85 -9.46
N CYS A 194 11.87 16.72 -8.24
CA CYS A 194 12.33 15.68 -7.31
C CYS A 194 11.95 14.27 -7.78
N LEU A 195 10.77 14.10 -8.39
CA LEU A 195 10.28 12.82 -8.88
C LEU A 195 10.91 12.42 -10.23
N PHE A 196 11.06 13.35 -11.15
CA PHE A 196 11.42 13.06 -12.54
C PHE A 196 12.79 13.60 -12.95
N GLY A 197 13.50 14.26 -12.03
CA GLY A 197 14.84 14.80 -12.29
C GLY A 197 14.83 16.10 -13.10
N MET A 198 16.04 16.57 -13.44
CA MET A 198 16.23 17.87 -14.09
C MET A 198 16.01 17.85 -15.60
N ASP A 199 16.07 16.68 -16.23
CA ASP A 199 15.86 16.51 -17.67
C ASP A 199 14.36 16.42 -17.99
N THR A 200 13.73 17.57 -18.23
CA THR A 200 12.29 17.64 -18.48
C THR A 200 11.85 16.97 -19.78
N SER A 201 12.78 16.65 -20.69
CA SER A 201 12.46 15.93 -21.93
C SER A 201 12.04 14.48 -21.66
N LYS A 202 12.42 13.91 -20.52
CA LYS A 202 12.07 12.55 -20.07
C LYS A 202 10.76 12.50 -19.31
N TRP A 203 10.29 13.61 -18.77
CA TRP A 203 9.11 13.66 -17.92
C TRP A 203 7.88 12.99 -18.52
N PRO A 204 7.52 13.19 -19.81
CA PRO A 204 6.33 12.53 -20.36
C PRO A 204 6.38 11.00 -20.25
N ALA A 205 7.52 10.40 -20.55
CA ALA A 205 7.69 8.95 -20.46
C ALA A 205 7.72 8.44 -19.00
N GLU A 206 8.34 9.20 -18.09
CA GLU A 206 8.41 8.83 -16.67
C GLU A 206 7.07 9.02 -15.97
N MET A 207 6.32 10.08 -16.31
CA MET A 207 4.95 10.30 -15.83
C MET A 207 4.01 9.19 -16.30
N ALA A 208 4.08 8.82 -17.59
CA ALA A 208 3.31 7.70 -18.12
C ALA A 208 3.65 6.38 -17.40
N ALA A 209 4.94 6.09 -17.21
CA ALA A 209 5.37 4.89 -16.46
C ALA A 209 4.96 4.90 -14.97
N MET A 210 4.61 6.05 -14.43
CA MET A 210 4.13 6.25 -13.06
C MET A 210 2.59 6.36 -12.98
N SER A 211 1.89 6.46 -14.11
CA SER A 211 0.43 6.56 -14.20
C SER A 211 -0.20 5.18 -14.32
N PRO A 212 -0.95 4.66 -13.33
CA PRO A 212 -1.66 3.40 -13.45
C PRO A 212 -2.53 3.30 -14.70
N LEU A 213 -3.17 4.39 -15.15
CA LEU A 213 -3.96 4.45 -16.39
C LEU A 213 -3.13 4.13 -17.64
N ASP A 214 -1.88 4.56 -17.70
CA ASP A 214 -1.00 4.29 -18.83
C ASP A 214 -0.32 2.91 -18.74
N VAL A 215 -0.10 2.42 -17.51
CA VAL A 215 0.57 1.13 -17.24
C VAL A 215 -0.36 -0.06 -17.42
N ALA A 216 -1.66 0.11 -17.16
CA ALA A 216 -2.63 -0.98 -17.29
C ALA A 216 -2.83 -1.36 -18.76
N GLU A 217 -2.61 -2.64 -19.07
CA GLU A 217 -2.75 -3.22 -20.41
C GLU A 217 -3.73 -4.39 -20.39
N PRO A 218 -4.48 -4.65 -21.48
CA PRO A 218 -5.36 -5.79 -21.55
C PRO A 218 -4.58 -7.11 -21.64
N GLY A 219 -5.20 -8.21 -21.18
CA GLY A 219 -4.64 -9.57 -21.30
C GLY A 219 -3.50 -9.90 -20.32
N GLN A 220 -3.27 -9.06 -19.33
CA GLN A 220 -2.31 -9.33 -18.26
C GLN A 220 -2.95 -10.12 -17.11
N ASP A 221 -2.13 -10.77 -16.30
CA ASP A 221 -2.57 -11.48 -15.08
C ASP A 221 -2.48 -10.55 -13.87
N TYR A 222 -3.48 -9.64 -13.75
CA TYR A 222 -3.57 -8.71 -12.65
C TYR A 222 -4.38 -9.28 -11.48
N PRO A 223 -4.05 -8.88 -10.23
CA PRO A 223 -4.88 -9.19 -9.07
C PRO A 223 -6.20 -8.40 -9.11
N PRO A 224 -7.21 -8.80 -8.34
CA PRO A 224 -8.39 -7.99 -8.11
C PRO A 224 -8.07 -6.63 -7.46
N PHE A 225 -8.85 -5.61 -7.81
CA PHE A 225 -8.68 -4.22 -7.35
C PHE A 225 -9.91 -3.71 -6.62
N LEU A 226 -9.70 -3.06 -5.47
CA LEU A 226 -10.68 -2.20 -4.81
C LEU A 226 -10.24 -0.74 -4.93
N LEU A 227 -11.03 0.08 -5.61
CA LEU A 227 -10.77 1.50 -5.81
C LEU A 227 -11.75 2.33 -4.96
N MET A 228 -11.25 3.25 -4.16
CA MET A 228 -12.10 4.10 -3.32
C MET A 228 -11.65 5.56 -3.41
N HIS A 229 -12.59 6.50 -3.60
CA HIS A 229 -12.26 7.91 -3.77
C HIS A 229 -13.39 8.83 -3.28
N GLY A 230 -13.03 9.96 -2.66
CA GLY A 230 -13.95 11.03 -2.31
C GLY A 230 -14.30 11.89 -3.54
N ASP A 231 -15.58 12.16 -3.76
CA ASP A 231 -16.01 12.94 -4.95
C ASP A 231 -15.85 14.47 -4.81
N ALA A 232 -15.42 14.95 -3.64
CA ALA A 232 -15.04 16.33 -3.38
C ALA A 232 -13.52 16.50 -3.15
N ASP A 233 -12.72 15.52 -3.55
CA ASP A 233 -11.26 15.56 -3.42
C ASP A 233 -10.64 16.73 -4.18
N GLN A 234 -9.88 17.57 -3.46
CA GLN A 234 -9.25 18.78 -3.99
C GLN A 234 -7.75 18.58 -4.30
N VAL A 235 -7.23 17.40 -4.08
CA VAL A 235 -5.81 17.07 -4.29
C VAL A 235 -5.63 16.17 -5.50
N VAL A 236 -6.39 15.07 -5.57
CA VAL A 236 -6.40 14.13 -6.68
C VAL A 236 -7.78 14.12 -7.30
N PRO A 237 -7.90 14.38 -8.62
CA PRO A 237 -9.18 14.40 -9.28
C PRO A 237 -9.95 13.09 -9.17
N TYR A 238 -11.21 13.16 -8.71
CA TYR A 238 -12.07 11.97 -8.56
C TYR A 238 -12.25 11.18 -9.86
N HIS A 239 -12.29 11.88 -11.02
CA HIS A 239 -12.48 11.20 -12.31
C HIS A 239 -11.33 10.22 -12.65
N GLU A 240 -10.12 10.45 -12.14
CA GLU A 240 -9.00 9.52 -12.37
C GLU A 240 -9.32 8.10 -11.85
N MET A 241 -10.01 7.98 -10.72
CA MET A 241 -10.49 6.69 -10.21
C MET A 241 -11.58 6.10 -11.12
N VAL A 242 -12.49 6.93 -11.62
CA VAL A 242 -13.57 6.49 -12.53
C VAL A 242 -13.00 6.00 -13.85
N ASP A 243 -12.01 6.69 -14.39
CA ASP A 243 -11.34 6.32 -15.65
C ASP A 243 -10.57 5.02 -15.50
N MET A 244 -9.89 4.82 -14.35
CA MET A 244 -9.19 3.57 -14.04
C MET A 244 -10.17 2.41 -13.88
N TYR A 245 -11.28 2.59 -13.17
CA TYR A 245 -12.36 1.61 -13.05
C TYR A 245 -12.88 1.21 -14.44
N ASN A 246 -13.27 2.18 -15.25
CA ASN A 246 -13.81 1.93 -16.58
C ASN A 246 -12.83 1.17 -17.49
N LYS A 247 -11.53 1.47 -17.37
CA LYS A 247 -10.48 0.78 -18.12
C LYS A 247 -10.36 -0.68 -17.71
N LEU A 248 -10.24 -0.94 -16.41
CA LEU A 248 -10.10 -2.30 -15.87
C LEU A 248 -11.36 -3.14 -16.14
N ASP A 249 -12.55 -2.58 -15.90
CA ASP A 249 -13.84 -3.25 -16.14
C ASP A 249 -14.03 -3.61 -17.62
N LYS A 250 -13.76 -2.67 -18.52
CA LYS A 250 -13.80 -2.89 -19.98
C LYS A 250 -12.86 -4.01 -20.43
N ASP A 251 -11.69 -4.12 -19.81
CA ASP A 251 -10.68 -5.13 -20.12
C ASP A 251 -10.95 -6.48 -19.42
N GLY A 252 -12.05 -6.57 -18.64
CA GLY A 252 -12.54 -7.79 -17.99
C GLY A 252 -11.81 -8.15 -16.69
N TYR A 253 -11.16 -7.20 -16.05
CA TYR A 253 -10.50 -7.41 -14.75
C TYR A 253 -11.48 -7.35 -13.58
N ASP A 254 -11.17 -8.07 -12.51
CA ASP A 254 -11.93 -8.04 -11.27
C ASP A 254 -11.64 -6.71 -10.54
N VAL A 255 -12.58 -5.77 -10.63
CA VAL A 255 -12.46 -4.43 -10.06
C VAL A 255 -13.77 -3.99 -9.40
N GLU A 256 -13.68 -3.49 -8.18
CA GLU A 256 -14.76 -2.83 -7.45
C GLU A 256 -14.39 -1.36 -7.21
N ALA A 257 -15.37 -0.45 -7.28
CA ALA A 257 -15.14 0.95 -7.01
C ALA A 257 -16.20 1.55 -6.08
N TYR A 258 -15.75 2.36 -5.12
CA TYR A 258 -16.63 3.06 -4.18
C TYR A 258 -16.36 4.57 -4.21
N ARG A 259 -17.44 5.33 -4.46
CA ARG A 259 -17.46 6.79 -4.30
C ARG A 259 -17.84 7.13 -2.87
N VAL A 260 -16.96 7.81 -2.14
CA VAL A 260 -17.28 8.39 -0.82
C VAL A 260 -17.84 9.80 -1.04
N LYS A 261 -19.17 9.89 -0.99
CA LYS A 261 -19.91 11.12 -1.36
C LYS A 261 -19.60 12.27 -0.43
N GLY A 262 -19.16 13.40 -1.00
CA GLY A 262 -18.84 14.64 -0.28
C GLY A 262 -17.49 14.63 0.42
N ALA A 263 -16.77 13.53 0.39
CA ALA A 263 -15.48 13.43 1.05
C ALA A 263 -14.36 14.10 0.23
N ASN A 264 -13.46 14.77 0.96
CA ASN A 264 -12.22 15.32 0.43
C ASN A 264 -11.07 14.30 0.52
N HIS A 265 -9.85 14.73 0.20
CA HIS A 265 -8.64 13.95 0.31
C HIS A 265 -8.30 13.63 1.77
N GLU A 266 -8.29 12.36 2.15
CA GLU A 266 -8.10 11.90 3.54
C GLU A 266 -9.18 12.43 4.51
N ARG A 267 -8.88 12.53 5.81
CA ARG A 267 -9.73 13.11 6.87
C ARG A 267 -11.16 12.57 6.88
N ASP A 268 -12.10 13.30 6.28
CA ASP A 268 -13.54 12.96 6.21
C ASP A 268 -13.88 11.84 5.23
N PHE A 269 -12.88 11.37 4.47
CA PHE A 269 -12.98 10.12 3.71
C PHE A 269 -13.11 8.91 4.64
N TRP A 270 -12.44 8.93 5.78
CA TRP A 270 -12.36 7.80 6.67
C TRP A 270 -13.59 7.66 7.56
N SER A 271 -14.20 6.49 7.53
CA SER A 271 -15.30 6.10 8.40
C SER A 271 -15.21 4.61 8.70
N GLN A 272 -15.94 4.13 9.72
CA GLN A 272 -16.00 2.69 9.99
C GLN A 272 -16.52 1.92 8.78
N GLN A 273 -17.48 2.48 8.04
CA GLN A 273 -18.03 1.87 6.83
C GLN A 273 -16.94 1.67 5.75
N VAL A 274 -16.01 2.61 5.57
CA VAL A 274 -14.88 2.46 4.63
C VAL A 274 -13.99 1.31 5.06
N TYR A 275 -13.66 1.22 6.36
CA TYR A 275 -12.83 0.12 6.88
C TYR A 275 -13.53 -1.24 6.77
N ASP A 276 -14.84 -1.30 7.01
CA ASP A 276 -15.63 -2.53 6.90
C ASP A 276 -15.64 -3.02 5.43
N ILE A 277 -15.83 -2.13 4.45
CA ILE A 277 -15.75 -2.47 3.02
C ILE A 277 -14.38 -3.03 2.66
N VAL A 278 -13.30 -2.39 3.11
CA VAL A 278 -11.93 -2.88 2.88
C VAL A 278 -11.72 -4.25 3.52
N LEU A 279 -12.21 -4.46 4.75
CA LEU A 279 -12.10 -5.73 5.45
C LEU A 279 -12.87 -6.85 4.74
N ASP A 280 -14.10 -6.57 4.33
CA ASP A 280 -14.95 -7.53 3.62
C ASP A 280 -14.34 -7.92 2.27
N TYR A 281 -13.85 -6.95 1.51
CA TYR A 281 -13.13 -7.19 0.26
C TYR A 281 -11.91 -8.09 0.47
N LEU A 282 -11.05 -7.76 1.44
CA LEU A 282 -9.86 -8.54 1.74
C LEU A 282 -10.21 -9.97 2.23
N ASN A 283 -11.28 -10.13 3.01
CA ASN A 283 -11.75 -11.45 3.42
C ASN A 283 -12.23 -12.32 2.25
N GLN A 284 -12.75 -11.72 1.19
CA GLN A 284 -13.19 -12.43 -0.01
C GLN A 284 -12.02 -12.79 -0.94
N LYS A 285 -11.02 -11.92 -1.06
CA LYS A 285 -9.94 -12.06 -2.05
C LYS A 285 -8.67 -12.71 -1.51
N VAL A 286 -8.38 -12.60 -0.20
CA VAL A 286 -7.07 -12.98 0.37
C VAL A 286 -7.21 -13.98 1.52
N LYS A 287 -8.37 -14.12 2.14
CA LYS A 287 -8.58 -15.01 3.29
C LYS A 287 -9.22 -16.33 2.86
#